data_da04ec06d8fa6c3db68f204ff00c96d9
#
_entry.id   da04ec06d8fa6c3db68f204ff00c96d9
#
_cell.length_a   1.000
_cell.length_b   1.000
_cell.length_c   1.000
_cell.angle_alpha   90.00
_cell.angle_beta   90.00
_cell.angle_gamma   90.00
#
_symmetry.space_group_name_H-M   'P 1'
#
loop_
_entity.id
_entity.type
_entity.pdbx_description
1 polymer ?
#
loop_
_entity_poly.entity_id
_entity_poly.type
_entity_poly.pdbx_seq_one_letter_code
_entity_poly.pdbx_strand_id
1 'polypeptide(L)'
;MISKISFHPHALNEKPVFSILIPSWNNLDYLKCCIESIRKNSRYQHQVVVHVNEGKDGTLEWVKNQSLSYTHSEENVGVCYGFNSPATLALSDYIVLSDDDYYFAPDWDHHLLEEIKNLDHMYFCICGTMIEHSPTLYSSMIAPHNFGKTVKDFDEQKFLKEFSSFPFDDWNGANWYPLVLHKNIWNLIGGLSTEFTPGMASDPDMMMKLWHVGVRYFKGVSQSRVYHFVSRSTARVKKNDGNKQFLLKWGMSKSTFFDMHLRMGQKFMGYTPDPDRNSFRIKLLRDKIKRLFSVWKRDA
;
A
#
# COMPACT_ATOMS: atom_id res chain seq x y z
N MET A 1 15.18 -0.52 21.83
CA MET A 1 14.73 0.90 21.93
C MET A 1 14.32 1.30 20.53
N ILE A 2 13.14 1.93 20.32
CA ILE A 2 12.77 2.38 18.97
C ILE A 2 13.66 3.58 18.63
N SER A 3 14.27 3.57 17.43
CA SER A 3 15.10 4.67 16.95
C SER A 3 14.28 5.97 16.92
N LYS A 4 14.89 7.09 17.31
CA LYS A 4 14.25 8.40 17.26
C LYS A 4 13.91 8.75 15.81
N ILE A 5 12.67 9.19 15.58
CA ILE A 5 12.24 9.69 14.27
C ILE A 5 12.24 11.21 14.29
N SER A 6 12.90 11.82 13.30
CA SER A 6 12.87 13.26 13.06
C SER A 6 11.87 13.62 11.98
N PHE A 7 11.28 14.83 12.04
CA PHE A 7 10.21 15.32 11.19
C PHE A 7 10.64 16.62 10.51
N HIS A 8 10.54 16.66 9.19
CA HIS A 8 10.98 17.78 8.36
C HIS A 8 9.87 18.17 7.37
N PRO A 9 8.91 19.01 7.80
CA PRO A 9 7.85 19.49 6.93
C PRO A 9 8.39 20.46 5.88
N HIS A 10 7.86 20.37 4.66
CA HIS A 10 8.06 21.34 3.60
C HIS A 10 6.72 22.04 3.31
N ALA A 11 6.71 23.37 3.30
CA ALA A 11 5.51 24.14 3.02
C ALA A 11 5.14 24.07 1.53
N LEU A 12 3.85 23.97 1.24
CA LEU A 12 3.30 24.05 -0.11
C LEU A 12 2.49 25.33 -0.25
N ASN A 13 2.51 25.91 -1.45
CA ASN A 13 1.74 27.14 -1.75
C ASN A 13 0.24 26.87 -1.91
N GLU A 14 -0.13 25.66 -2.30
CA GLU A 14 -1.51 25.23 -2.54
C GLU A 14 -1.81 23.91 -1.84
N LYS A 15 -3.09 23.67 -1.54
CA LYS A 15 -3.53 22.40 -0.95
C LYS A 15 -3.37 21.27 -1.99
N PRO A 16 -2.59 20.22 -1.70
CA PRO A 16 -2.38 19.12 -2.62
C PRO A 16 -3.64 18.25 -2.73
N VAL A 17 -3.82 17.61 -3.90
CA VAL A 17 -4.93 16.65 -4.09
C VAL A 17 -4.71 15.40 -3.26
N PHE A 18 -3.50 14.84 -3.29
CA PHE A 18 -3.10 13.70 -2.47
C PHE A 18 -1.85 14.03 -1.64
N SER A 19 -1.73 13.41 -0.46
CA SER A 19 -0.47 13.27 0.27
C SER A 19 0.02 11.83 0.07
N ILE A 20 1.08 11.65 -0.72
CA ILE A 20 1.65 10.35 -1.10
C ILE A 20 2.76 10.01 -0.10
N LEU A 21 2.57 8.95 0.67
CA LEU A 21 3.50 8.49 1.68
C LEU A 21 4.36 7.36 1.13
N ILE A 22 5.68 7.53 1.17
CA ILE A 22 6.65 6.60 0.57
C ILE A 22 7.72 6.25 1.61
N PRO A 23 7.65 5.09 2.28
CA PRO A 23 8.76 4.59 3.07
C PRO A 23 9.86 4.06 2.14
N SER A 24 11.11 4.45 2.39
CA SER A 24 12.28 3.98 1.64
C SER A 24 13.40 3.55 2.57
N TRP A 25 14.06 2.45 2.24
CA TRP A 25 15.18 1.92 3.00
C TRP A 25 16.36 1.58 2.10
N ASN A 26 17.31 2.52 1.96
CA ASN A 26 18.49 2.36 1.13
C ASN A 26 18.14 1.83 -0.27
N ASN A 27 17.30 2.58 -1.00
CA ASN A 27 16.76 2.20 -2.30
C ASN A 27 16.69 3.42 -3.25
N LEU A 28 17.75 4.23 -3.27
CA LEU A 28 17.81 5.56 -3.88
C LEU A 28 17.39 5.59 -5.35
N ASP A 29 17.88 4.66 -6.17
CA ASP A 29 17.61 4.65 -7.61
C ASP A 29 16.11 4.43 -7.90
N TYR A 30 15.48 3.52 -7.15
CA TYR A 30 14.04 3.26 -7.26
C TYR A 30 13.21 4.44 -6.74
N LEU A 31 13.58 5.00 -5.58
CA LEU A 31 12.88 6.15 -5.02
C LEU A 31 12.92 7.35 -5.97
N LYS A 32 14.05 7.61 -6.63
CA LYS A 32 14.17 8.65 -7.67
C LYS A 32 13.20 8.38 -8.82
N CYS A 33 13.23 7.18 -9.37
CA CYS A 33 12.35 6.76 -10.45
C CYS A 33 10.87 6.92 -10.07
N CYS A 34 10.50 6.50 -8.85
CA CYS A 34 9.15 6.62 -8.32
C CYS A 34 8.70 8.09 -8.24
N ILE A 35 9.48 8.95 -7.59
CA ILE A 35 9.12 10.37 -7.42
C ILE A 35 9.12 11.12 -8.76
N GLU A 36 10.06 10.84 -9.65
CA GLU A 36 10.09 11.42 -11.00
C GLU A 36 8.87 11.01 -11.82
N SER A 37 8.45 9.73 -11.75
CA SER A 37 7.24 9.26 -12.42
C SER A 37 5.97 9.93 -11.88
N ILE A 38 5.86 10.15 -10.57
CA ILE A 38 4.76 10.91 -9.97
C ILE A 38 4.74 12.33 -10.54
N ARG A 39 5.88 13.03 -10.53
CA ARG A 39 5.98 14.41 -11.04
C ARG A 39 5.64 14.52 -12.53
N LYS A 40 6.04 13.53 -13.33
CA LYS A 40 5.88 13.51 -14.79
C LYS A 40 4.47 13.10 -15.23
N ASN A 41 3.88 12.13 -14.54
CA ASN A 41 2.69 11.41 -15.01
C ASN A 41 1.42 11.72 -14.23
N SER A 42 1.48 12.54 -13.17
CA SER A 42 0.29 13.01 -12.47
C SER A 42 -0.38 14.17 -13.21
N ARG A 43 -1.70 14.18 -13.20
CA ARG A 43 -2.50 15.29 -13.74
C ARG A 43 -2.61 16.44 -12.75
N TYR A 44 -2.50 16.16 -11.46
CA TYR A 44 -2.68 17.12 -10.37
C TYR A 44 -1.42 17.29 -9.54
N GLN A 45 -1.38 18.38 -8.77
CA GLN A 45 -0.30 18.60 -7.81
C GLN A 45 -0.52 17.79 -6.53
N HIS A 46 0.51 17.08 -6.10
CA HIS A 46 0.51 16.24 -4.91
C HIS A 46 1.61 16.65 -3.94
N GLN A 47 1.39 16.34 -2.67
CA GLN A 47 2.45 16.30 -1.67
C GLN A 47 3.08 14.92 -1.69
N VAL A 48 4.38 14.83 -1.85
CA VAL A 48 5.16 13.61 -1.57
C VAL A 48 5.80 13.74 -0.20
N VAL A 49 5.60 12.74 0.67
CA VAL A 49 6.19 12.66 2.00
C VAL A 49 6.96 11.36 2.12
N VAL A 50 8.28 11.45 2.19
CA VAL A 50 9.17 10.29 2.26
C VAL A 50 9.51 9.96 3.72
N HIS A 51 9.40 8.68 4.12
CA HIS A 51 10.11 8.21 5.30
C HIS A 51 11.43 7.57 4.90
N VAL A 52 12.53 8.15 5.35
CA VAL A 52 13.87 7.62 5.08
C VAL A 52 14.31 6.76 6.26
N ASN A 53 14.33 5.44 6.07
CA ASN A 53 14.99 4.51 6.97
C ASN A 53 16.49 4.47 6.65
N GLU A 54 17.35 4.80 7.60
CA GLU A 54 18.81 4.92 7.49
C GLU A 54 19.25 5.95 6.44
N GLY A 55 19.14 5.66 5.14
CA GLY A 55 19.50 6.56 4.04
C GLY A 55 21.01 6.62 3.75
N LYS A 56 21.76 5.54 4.10
CA LYS A 56 23.22 5.45 3.96
C LYS A 56 23.71 5.33 2.51
N ASP A 57 22.83 4.98 1.58
CA ASP A 57 23.09 4.90 0.13
C ASP A 57 23.01 6.25 -0.59
N GLY A 58 22.88 7.35 0.16
CA GLY A 58 22.65 8.70 -0.36
C GLY A 58 21.18 9.11 -0.42
N THR A 59 20.24 8.23 -0.04
CA THR A 59 18.80 8.56 -0.05
C THR A 59 18.49 9.76 0.82
N LEU A 60 19.03 9.84 2.05
CA LEU A 60 18.78 10.96 2.96
C LEU A 60 19.28 12.28 2.39
N GLU A 61 20.51 12.30 1.85
CA GLU A 61 21.10 13.49 1.27
C GLU A 61 20.30 13.95 0.03
N TRP A 62 19.89 13.02 -0.82
CA TRP A 62 19.08 13.33 -1.97
C TRP A 62 17.71 13.91 -1.57
N VAL A 63 17.01 13.29 -0.61
CA VAL A 63 15.69 13.75 -0.17
C VAL A 63 15.75 15.16 0.41
N LYS A 64 16.78 15.50 1.20
CA LYS A 64 16.99 16.86 1.74
C LYS A 64 17.07 17.93 0.66
N ASN A 65 17.58 17.57 -0.52
CA ASN A 65 17.77 18.50 -1.66
C ASN A 65 16.54 18.55 -2.60
N GLN A 66 15.42 17.85 -2.31
CA GLN A 66 14.27 17.72 -3.21
C GLN A 66 13.08 18.64 -2.91
N SER A 67 13.13 19.51 -1.93
CA SER A 67 11.97 20.31 -1.50
C SER A 67 10.75 19.43 -1.17
N LEU A 68 10.97 18.32 -0.46
CA LEU A 68 9.96 17.38 -0.03
C LEU A 68 9.77 17.42 1.48
N SER A 69 8.56 17.14 1.96
CA SER A 69 8.38 16.75 3.35
C SER A 69 8.99 15.38 3.57
N TYR A 70 9.67 15.17 4.69
CA TYR A 70 10.19 13.83 5.01
C TYR A 70 10.28 13.59 6.51
N THR A 71 10.31 12.32 6.89
CA THR A 71 10.69 11.85 8.22
C THR A 71 11.91 10.94 8.09
N HIS A 72 12.75 10.89 9.12
CA HIS A 72 13.98 10.10 9.07
C HIS A 72 14.23 9.37 10.39
N SER A 73 14.72 8.15 10.31
CA SER A 73 15.23 7.34 11.40
C SER A 73 16.64 6.83 11.09
N GLU A 74 17.52 6.84 12.09
CA GLU A 74 18.92 6.37 11.94
C GLU A 74 19.02 4.86 11.70
N GLU A 75 17.98 4.11 12.09
CA GLU A 75 17.85 2.67 11.90
C GLU A 75 16.55 2.36 11.17
N ASN A 76 16.46 1.17 10.58
CA ASN A 76 15.23 0.70 9.95
C ASN A 76 14.15 0.41 11.01
N VAL A 77 13.12 1.25 11.08
CA VAL A 77 12.00 1.11 12.01
C VAL A 77 10.83 0.26 11.44
N GLY A 78 10.98 -0.25 10.23
CA GLY A 78 9.97 -1.07 9.55
C GLY A 78 8.84 -0.25 8.91
N VAL A 79 8.01 -0.94 8.11
CA VAL A 79 6.99 -0.30 7.26
C VAL A 79 5.88 0.36 8.08
N CYS A 80 5.52 -0.18 9.25
CA CYS A 80 4.45 0.40 10.06
C CYS A 80 4.78 1.82 10.52
N TYR A 81 5.98 2.03 11.06
CA TYR A 81 6.45 3.38 11.41
C TYR A 81 6.76 4.20 10.15
N GLY A 82 7.23 3.53 9.09
CA GLY A 82 7.53 4.14 7.80
C GLY A 82 6.31 4.81 7.15
N PHE A 83 5.09 4.33 7.39
CA PHE A 83 3.86 5.00 6.96
C PHE A 83 3.25 5.91 8.04
N ASN A 84 3.25 5.49 9.30
CA ASN A 84 2.60 6.26 10.36
C ASN A 84 3.29 7.61 10.59
N SER A 85 4.63 7.66 10.52
CA SER A 85 5.37 8.89 10.77
C SER A 85 5.13 9.95 9.69
N PRO A 86 5.31 9.68 8.37
CA PRO A 86 5.05 10.66 7.33
C PRO A 86 3.56 11.05 7.22
N ALA A 87 2.61 10.18 7.65
CA ALA A 87 1.19 10.50 7.67
C ALA A 87 0.88 11.72 8.55
N THR A 88 1.67 11.98 9.59
CA THR A 88 1.51 13.16 10.45
C THR A 88 1.82 14.49 9.73
N LEU A 89 2.58 14.44 8.63
CA LEU A 89 2.91 15.58 7.79
C LEU A 89 1.96 15.75 6.59
N ALA A 90 0.95 14.88 6.45
CA ALA A 90 0.02 14.91 5.34
C ALA A 90 -0.87 16.17 5.38
N LEU A 91 -0.90 16.93 4.29
CA LEU A 91 -1.66 18.17 4.13
C LEU A 91 -2.99 17.97 3.40
N SER A 92 -3.11 16.91 2.59
CA SER A 92 -4.35 16.56 1.88
C SER A 92 -5.37 15.89 2.79
N ASP A 93 -6.64 15.92 2.34
CA ASP A 93 -7.71 15.11 2.93
C ASP A 93 -7.58 13.62 2.54
N TYR A 94 -6.79 13.31 1.51
CA TYR A 94 -6.58 11.96 1.02
C TYR A 94 -5.11 11.56 1.15
N ILE A 95 -4.88 10.41 1.78
CA ILE A 95 -3.57 9.78 1.94
C ILE A 95 -3.45 8.66 0.90
N VAL A 96 -2.34 8.66 0.16
CA VAL A 96 -1.95 7.56 -0.73
C VAL A 96 -0.75 6.86 -0.12
N LEU A 97 -0.86 5.56 0.14
CA LEU A 97 0.27 4.72 0.53
C LEU A 97 0.93 4.18 -0.74
N SER A 98 2.25 4.26 -0.83
CA SER A 98 3.03 3.79 -1.99
C SER A 98 4.34 3.15 -1.56
N ASP A 99 4.79 2.14 -2.31
CA ASP A 99 6.16 1.65 -2.22
C ASP A 99 7.12 2.55 -3.02
N ASP A 100 8.42 2.47 -2.72
CA ASP A 100 9.46 3.28 -3.35
C ASP A 100 9.95 2.72 -4.69
N ASP A 101 9.49 1.54 -5.08
CA ASP A 101 9.88 0.83 -6.31
C ASP A 101 8.74 0.75 -7.35
N TYR A 102 7.90 1.78 -7.41
CA TYR A 102 6.88 1.95 -8.43
C TYR A 102 7.27 2.97 -9.49
N TYR A 103 6.81 2.73 -10.72
CA TYR A 103 6.70 3.74 -11.77
C TYR A 103 5.22 4.01 -12.05
N PHE A 104 4.74 5.20 -11.72
CA PHE A 104 3.35 5.61 -11.91
C PHE A 104 3.08 5.89 -13.40
N ALA A 105 2.01 5.29 -13.95
CA ALA A 105 1.57 5.54 -15.31
C ALA A 105 0.86 6.90 -15.45
N PRO A 106 0.77 7.46 -16.67
CA PRO A 106 0.00 8.67 -16.92
C PRO A 106 -1.44 8.60 -16.40
N ASP A 107 -1.93 9.70 -15.84
CA ASP A 107 -3.30 9.87 -15.32
C ASP A 107 -3.70 8.93 -14.17
N TRP A 108 -2.76 8.25 -13.53
CA TRP A 108 -3.03 7.33 -12.40
C TRP A 108 -3.87 8.00 -11.30
N ASP A 109 -3.54 9.24 -10.99
CA ASP A 109 -4.17 10.07 -9.95
C ASP A 109 -5.56 10.55 -10.35
N HIS A 110 -5.76 10.85 -11.63
CA HIS A 110 -7.04 11.24 -12.18
C HIS A 110 -8.07 10.12 -12.01
N HIS A 111 -7.72 8.89 -12.38
CA HIS A 111 -8.61 7.74 -12.26
C HIS A 111 -9.00 7.45 -10.81
N LEU A 112 -8.08 7.59 -9.85
CA LEU A 112 -8.39 7.44 -8.43
C LEU A 112 -9.28 8.59 -7.93
N LEU A 113 -9.00 9.83 -8.35
CA LEU A 113 -9.78 10.99 -7.91
C LEU A 113 -11.21 10.98 -8.45
N GLU A 114 -11.41 10.60 -9.72
CA GLU A 114 -12.76 10.47 -10.29
C GLU A 114 -13.58 9.41 -9.55
N GLU A 115 -12.96 8.31 -9.16
CA GLU A 115 -13.61 7.29 -8.34
C GLU A 115 -14.04 7.84 -6.98
N ILE A 116 -13.18 8.63 -6.32
CA ILE A 116 -13.48 9.26 -5.02
C ILE A 116 -14.60 10.28 -5.16
N LYS A 117 -14.61 11.10 -6.23
CA LYS A 117 -15.66 12.12 -6.46
C LYS A 117 -17.05 11.52 -6.65
N ASN A 118 -17.13 10.27 -7.12
CA ASN A 118 -18.40 9.55 -7.28
C ASN A 118 -18.96 9.01 -5.96
N LEU A 119 -18.21 9.15 -4.85
CA LEU A 119 -18.62 8.74 -3.52
C LEU A 119 -19.08 9.96 -2.71
N ASP A 120 -20.19 9.84 -2.02
CA ASP A 120 -20.77 10.87 -1.14
C ASP A 120 -20.30 10.77 0.31
N HIS A 121 -19.30 9.90 0.58
CA HIS A 121 -18.78 9.61 1.91
C HIS A 121 -17.27 9.30 1.90
N MET A 122 -16.66 9.30 3.10
CA MET A 122 -15.24 9.03 3.31
C MET A 122 -14.91 7.54 3.62
N TYR A 123 -15.89 6.64 3.67
CA TYR A 123 -15.72 5.24 4.05
C TYR A 123 -15.37 4.37 2.83
N PHE A 124 -14.19 4.57 2.28
CA PHE A 124 -13.65 3.84 1.13
C PHE A 124 -12.18 3.47 1.33
N CYS A 125 -11.76 2.46 0.60
CA CYS A 125 -10.37 2.10 0.39
C CYS A 125 -10.22 1.72 -1.08
N ILE A 126 -9.45 2.48 -1.84
CA ILE A 126 -9.31 2.33 -3.29
C ILE A 126 -7.83 2.19 -3.60
N CYS A 127 -7.49 1.34 -4.57
CA CYS A 127 -6.10 1.22 -5.01
C CYS A 127 -5.98 1.22 -6.53
N GLY A 128 -4.76 1.46 -7.01
CA GLY A 128 -4.41 1.23 -8.41
C GLY A 128 -4.18 -0.25 -8.73
N THR A 129 -3.96 -0.55 -10.00
CA THR A 129 -3.67 -1.88 -10.52
C THR A 129 -2.20 -1.95 -10.92
N MET A 130 -1.49 -2.96 -10.44
CA MET A 130 -0.07 -3.16 -10.72
C MET A 130 0.15 -3.88 -12.04
N ILE A 131 1.27 -3.54 -12.70
CA ILE A 131 1.89 -4.30 -13.79
C ILE A 131 3.23 -4.79 -13.27
N GLU A 132 3.49 -6.10 -13.34
CA GLU A 132 4.73 -6.71 -12.88
C GLU A 132 5.43 -7.48 -13.99
N HIS A 133 6.76 -7.55 -13.93
CA HIS A 133 7.59 -8.21 -14.95
C HIS A 133 7.40 -9.74 -15.06
N SER A 134 6.80 -10.36 -14.07
CA SER A 134 6.64 -11.82 -13.99
C SER A 134 5.19 -12.21 -13.69
N PRO A 135 4.74 -13.38 -14.18
CA PRO A 135 3.43 -13.91 -13.82
C PRO A 135 3.28 -14.10 -12.31
N THR A 136 2.10 -13.84 -11.80
CA THR A 136 1.73 -13.98 -10.39
C THR A 136 0.47 -14.84 -10.25
N LEU A 137 0.25 -15.40 -9.06
CA LEU A 137 -1.00 -16.07 -8.69
C LEU A 137 -2.20 -15.11 -8.63
N TYR A 138 -1.95 -13.80 -8.70
CA TYR A 138 -2.94 -12.74 -8.56
C TYR A 138 -3.28 -12.09 -9.91
N SER A 139 -3.36 -12.88 -10.97
CA SER A 139 -3.56 -12.39 -12.36
C SER A 139 -4.85 -11.59 -12.59
N SER A 140 -5.83 -11.67 -11.68
CA SER A 140 -7.03 -10.82 -11.71
C SER A 140 -6.81 -9.42 -11.15
N MET A 141 -5.65 -9.14 -10.53
CA MET A 141 -5.32 -7.90 -9.85
C MET A 141 -3.98 -7.30 -10.29
N ILE A 142 -3.11 -8.11 -10.89
CA ILE A 142 -1.78 -7.73 -11.36
C ILE A 142 -1.61 -8.19 -12.81
N ALA A 143 -1.33 -7.26 -13.72
CA ALA A 143 -1.06 -7.57 -15.11
C ALA A 143 0.39 -8.07 -15.27
N PRO A 144 0.64 -9.29 -15.77
CA PRO A 144 1.99 -9.74 -16.01
C PRO A 144 2.49 -9.19 -17.35
N HIS A 145 3.39 -8.21 -17.32
CA HIS A 145 4.08 -7.72 -18.52
C HIS A 145 5.45 -7.14 -18.18
N ASN A 146 6.46 -7.55 -18.93
CA ASN A 146 7.85 -7.19 -18.65
C ASN A 146 8.28 -5.95 -19.45
N PHE A 147 8.54 -4.87 -18.71
CA PHE A 147 9.15 -3.63 -19.22
C PHE A 147 10.56 -3.39 -18.66
N GLY A 148 11.14 -4.35 -17.98
CA GLY A 148 12.42 -4.31 -17.28
C GLY A 148 12.27 -4.79 -15.83
N LYS A 149 13.32 -5.35 -15.26
CA LYS A 149 13.32 -5.87 -13.87
C LYS A 149 13.91 -4.88 -12.88
N THR A 150 14.65 -3.91 -13.38
CA THR A 150 15.30 -2.87 -12.59
C THR A 150 15.11 -1.51 -13.25
N VAL A 151 15.36 -0.44 -12.51
CA VAL A 151 15.32 0.93 -13.08
C VAL A 151 16.28 1.08 -14.26
N LYS A 152 17.42 0.35 -14.26
CA LYS A 152 18.45 0.48 -15.32
C LYS A 152 18.05 -0.15 -16.66
N ASP A 153 17.24 -1.19 -16.62
CA ASP A 153 16.76 -1.91 -17.81
C ASP A 153 15.29 -1.62 -18.12
N PHE A 154 14.69 -0.64 -17.44
CA PHE A 154 13.30 -0.23 -17.65
C PHE A 154 13.11 0.47 -18.99
N ASP A 155 12.28 -0.11 -19.86
CA ASP A 155 11.88 0.48 -21.13
C ASP A 155 10.65 1.39 -20.92
N GLU A 156 10.94 2.63 -20.48
CA GLU A 156 9.90 3.62 -20.23
C GLU A 156 9.06 3.92 -21.49
N GLN A 157 9.69 4.00 -22.66
CA GLN A 157 8.97 4.34 -23.91
C GLN A 157 7.99 3.24 -24.28
N LYS A 158 8.40 2.00 -24.17
CA LYS A 158 7.51 0.85 -24.39
C LYS A 158 6.39 0.80 -23.35
N PHE A 159 6.72 1.04 -22.07
CA PHE A 159 5.72 1.11 -20.99
C PHE A 159 4.67 2.17 -21.30
N LEU A 160 5.07 3.41 -21.57
CA LEU A 160 4.15 4.53 -21.86
C LEU A 160 3.27 4.28 -23.08
N LYS A 161 3.73 3.50 -24.04
CA LYS A 161 2.95 3.11 -25.24
C LYS A 161 1.94 1.99 -24.92
N GLU A 162 2.26 1.07 -24.03
CA GLU A 162 1.54 -0.20 -23.89
C GLU A 162 0.78 -0.35 -22.57
N PHE A 163 1.07 0.45 -21.52
CA PHE A 163 0.49 0.26 -20.16
C PHE A 163 -1.04 0.22 -20.13
N SER A 164 -1.72 0.93 -21.05
CA SER A 164 -3.18 0.98 -21.13
C SER A 164 -3.81 -0.13 -21.98
N SER A 165 -3.00 -0.89 -22.73
CA SER A 165 -3.49 -1.91 -23.67
C SER A 165 -3.95 -3.21 -23.00
N PHE A 166 -3.62 -3.42 -21.72
CA PHE A 166 -4.02 -4.63 -21.00
C PHE A 166 -5.48 -4.52 -20.54
N PRO A 167 -6.35 -5.43 -20.98
CA PRO A 167 -7.73 -5.45 -20.50
C PRO A 167 -7.75 -5.87 -19.03
N PHE A 168 -8.34 -5.04 -18.20
CA PHE A 168 -8.52 -5.33 -16.79
C PHE A 168 -9.88 -4.84 -16.34
N ASP A 169 -10.61 -5.66 -15.60
CA ASP A 169 -11.79 -5.23 -14.87
C ASP A 169 -11.39 -4.59 -13.53
N ASP A 170 -12.22 -3.69 -13.02
CA ASP A 170 -12.12 -3.27 -11.63
C ASP A 170 -12.34 -4.48 -10.70
N TRP A 171 -11.61 -4.54 -9.61
CA TRP A 171 -11.56 -5.71 -8.74
C TRP A 171 -11.80 -5.39 -7.27
N ASN A 172 -12.26 -6.36 -6.50
CA ASN A 172 -12.49 -6.24 -5.07
C ASN A 172 -11.20 -6.46 -4.27
N GLY A 173 -11.06 -5.72 -3.16
CA GLY A 173 -10.07 -6.01 -2.13
C GLY A 173 -9.13 -4.88 -1.78
N ALA A 174 -8.72 -4.06 -2.74
CA ALA A 174 -7.89 -2.85 -2.53
C ALA A 174 -6.77 -3.01 -1.48
N ASN A 175 -6.08 -4.17 -1.45
CA ASN A 175 -5.11 -4.49 -0.39
C ASN A 175 -3.65 -4.18 -0.78
N TRP A 176 -3.42 -3.62 -1.97
CA TRP A 176 -2.09 -3.32 -2.47
C TRP A 176 -1.93 -1.84 -2.84
N TYR A 177 -0.67 -1.37 -2.83
CA TYR A 177 -0.35 0.00 -3.18
C TYR A 177 -0.28 0.20 -4.72
N PRO A 178 -0.46 1.43 -5.22
CA PRO A 178 -0.82 2.63 -4.48
C PRO A 178 -2.27 2.56 -3.98
N LEU A 179 -2.45 2.83 -2.68
CA LEU A 179 -3.73 2.71 -2.00
C LEU A 179 -4.13 4.05 -1.41
N VAL A 180 -5.33 4.52 -1.72
CA VAL A 180 -5.88 5.78 -1.23
C VAL A 180 -7.02 5.58 -0.26
N LEU A 181 -7.03 6.36 0.82
CA LEU A 181 -8.11 6.47 1.78
C LEU A 181 -8.21 7.90 2.32
N HIS A 182 -9.35 8.22 2.92
CA HIS A 182 -9.54 9.52 3.54
C HIS A 182 -8.72 9.63 4.84
N LYS A 183 -8.04 10.76 5.06
CA LYS A 183 -7.18 11.02 6.22
C LYS A 183 -7.91 10.84 7.57
N ASN A 184 -9.19 11.21 7.65
CA ASN A 184 -9.97 11.01 8.86
C ASN A 184 -10.19 9.53 9.18
N ILE A 185 -10.34 8.67 8.15
CA ILE A 185 -10.45 7.22 8.33
C ILE A 185 -9.09 6.64 8.75
N TRP A 186 -7.98 7.11 8.14
CA TRP A 186 -6.62 6.74 8.60
C TRP A 186 -6.42 7.06 10.08
N ASN A 187 -6.81 8.27 10.51
CA ASN A 187 -6.70 8.70 11.90
C ASN A 187 -7.62 7.88 12.83
N LEU A 188 -8.84 7.60 12.39
CA LEU A 188 -9.82 6.80 13.15
C LEU A 188 -9.29 5.40 13.45
N ILE A 189 -8.63 4.75 12.49
CA ILE A 189 -8.07 3.40 12.68
C ILE A 189 -6.68 3.41 13.33
N GLY A 190 -6.08 4.60 13.56
CA GLY A 190 -4.74 4.75 14.13
C GLY A 190 -3.60 4.32 13.20
N GLY A 191 -3.77 4.44 11.88
CA GLY A 191 -2.77 4.05 10.89
C GLY A 191 -2.47 2.54 10.88
N LEU A 192 -1.23 2.15 10.55
CA LEU A 192 -0.77 0.76 10.63
C LEU A 192 -0.46 0.37 12.08
N SER A 193 -0.85 -0.84 12.48
CA SER A 193 -0.57 -1.35 13.83
C SER A 193 0.89 -1.73 13.99
N THR A 194 1.60 -1.04 14.87
CA THR A 194 3.05 -1.19 15.05
C THR A 194 3.50 -2.56 15.56
N GLU A 195 2.60 -3.32 16.16
CA GLU A 195 2.84 -4.72 16.56
C GLU A 195 3.16 -5.63 15.38
N PHE A 196 2.80 -5.25 14.14
CA PHE A 196 3.15 -5.97 12.92
C PHE A 196 4.53 -5.57 12.35
N THR A 197 5.29 -4.72 13.03
CA THR A 197 6.66 -4.39 12.60
C THR A 197 7.53 -5.68 12.52
N PRO A 198 8.35 -5.86 11.48
CA PRO A 198 8.72 -4.89 10.43
C PRO A 198 7.72 -4.72 9.28
N GLY A 199 6.61 -5.51 9.22
CA GLY A 199 5.57 -5.24 8.24
C GLY A 199 4.73 -6.44 7.79
N MET A 200 5.11 -7.69 8.09
CA MET A 200 4.35 -8.84 7.62
C MET A 200 2.93 -8.86 8.19
N ALA A 201 1.94 -8.82 7.31
CA ALA A 201 0.50 -8.74 7.59
C ALA A 201 0.00 -7.39 8.17
N SER A 202 0.77 -6.32 8.07
CA SER A 202 0.29 -4.97 8.41
C SER A 202 -0.84 -4.49 7.49
N ASP A 203 -0.76 -4.81 6.19
CA ASP A 203 -1.78 -4.43 5.20
C ASP A 203 -3.12 -5.13 5.47
N PRO A 204 -3.20 -6.48 5.60
CA PRO A 204 -4.46 -7.12 5.95
C PRO A 204 -5.00 -6.69 7.32
N ASP A 205 -4.13 -6.37 8.29
CA ASP A 205 -4.56 -5.80 9.57
C ASP A 205 -5.22 -4.44 9.39
N MET A 206 -4.65 -3.57 8.58
CA MET A 206 -5.24 -2.28 8.23
C MET A 206 -6.60 -2.47 7.55
N MET A 207 -6.71 -3.39 6.57
CA MET A 207 -7.98 -3.70 5.91
C MET A 207 -9.04 -4.20 6.89
N MET A 208 -8.65 -5.03 7.88
CA MET A 208 -9.57 -5.50 8.92
C MET A 208 -10.04 -4.34 9.81
N LYS A 209 -9.16 -3.42 10.19
CA LYS A 209 -9.54 -2.22 10.94
C LYS A 209 -10.51 -1.35 10.13
N LEU A 210 -10.26 -1.16 8.84
CA LEU A 210 -11.17 -0.44 7.93
C LEU A 210 -12.54 -1.12 7.88
N TRP A 211 -12.58 -2.45 7.78
CA TRP A 211 -13.82 -3.19 7.83
C TRP A 211 -14.61 -2.96 9.12
N HIS A 212 -13.91 -2.97 10.26
CA HIS A 212 -14.54 -2.77 11.58
C HIS A 212 -15.10 -1.36 11.79
N VAL A 213 -14.52 -0.34 11.18
CA VAL A 213 -15.07 1.02 11.24
C VAL A 213 -16.12 1.30 10.17
N GLY A 214 -16.56 0.27 9.42
CA GLY A 214 -17.70 0.35 8.50
C GLY A 214 -17.33 0.55 7.04
N VAL A 215 -16.05 0.56 6.66
CA VAL A 215 -15.67 0.58 5.23
C VAL A 215 -16.16 -0.71 4.57
N ARG A 216 -16.87 -0.55 3.43
CA ARG A 216 -17.37 -1.64 2.59
C ARG A 216 -17.05 -1.43 1.11
N TYR A 217 -16.48 -0.28 0.77
CA TYR A 217 -16.06 0.05 -0.59
C TYR A 217 -14.54 -0.20 -0.69
N PHE A 218 -14.19 -1.39 -1.18
CA PHE A 218 -12.80 -1.83 -1.39
C PHE A 218 -12.60 -2.12 -2.88
N LYS A 219 -12.04 -1.16 -3.62
CA LYS A 219 -11.96 -1.22 -5.08
C LYS A 219 -10.54 -1.08 -5.59
N GLY A 220 -10.10 -2.02 -6.44
CA GLY A 220 -8.97 -1.83 -7.32
C GLY A 220 -9.43 -1.23 -8.64
N VAL A 221 -8.89 -0.05 -8.98
CA VAL A 221 -9.23 0.69 -10.20
C VAL A 221 -8.33 0.23 -11.33
N SER A 222 -8.91 -0.40 -12.32
CA SER A 222 -8.18 -1.01 -13.43
C SER A 222 -7.44 -0.02 -14.32
N GLN A 223 -7.92 1.22 -14.39
CA GLN A 223 -7.32 2.28 -15.21
C GLN A 223 -6.19 3.04 -14.51
N SER A 224 -6.18 3.07 -13.16
CA SER A 224 -5.07 3.64 -12.40
C SER A 224 -3.94 2.62 -12.31
N ARG A 225 -2.82 2.86 -13.01
CA ARG A 225 -1.78 1.84 -13.19
C ARG A 225 -0.42 2.28 -12.68
N VAL A 226 0.33 1.31 -12.17
CA VAL A 226 1.74 1.45 -11.81
C VAL A 226 2.52 0.23 -12.29
N TYR A 227 3.78 0.44 -12.67
CA TYR A 227 4.73 -0.65 -12.86
C TYR A 227 5.48 -0.89 -11.56
N HIS A 228 5.46 -2.14 -11.07
CA HIS A 228 6.12 -2.55 -9.85
C HIS A 228 7.39 -3.34 -10.19
N PHE A 229 8.55 -2.83 -9.79
CA PHE A 229 9.84 -3.47 -10.06
C PHE A 229 10.09 -4.71 -9.19
N VAL A 230 9.33 -4.87 -8.10
CA VAL A 230 9.49 -5.97 -7.13
C VAL A 230 10.92 -5.99 -6.56
N SER A 231 11.42 -4.81 -6.17
CA SER A 231 12.73 -4.71 -5.53
C SER A 231 12.71 -5.43 -4.19
N ARG A 232 13.56 -6.43 -3.98
CA ARG A 232 13.49 -7.35 -2.83
C ARG A 232 13.96 -6.71 -1.50
N SER A 233 13.57 -5.48 -1.21
CA SER A 233 13.92 -4.79 0.05
C SER A 233 13.48 -5.58 1.30
N THR A 234 12.30 -6.21 1.25
CA THR A 234 11.78 -7.06 2.33
C THR A 234 12.56 -8.34 2.59
N ALA A 235 13.43 -8.79 1.66
CA ALA A 235 14.30 -9.93 1.87
C ALA A 235 15.45 -9.64 2.84
N ARG A 236 15.73 -8.35 3.10
CA ARG A 236 16.83 -7.89 3.99
C ARG A 236 16.45 -7.83 5.46
N VAL A 237 15.15 -8.00 5.82
CA VAL A 237 14.68 -7.91 7.21
C VAL A 237 14.38 -9.27 7.81
N LYS A 238 14.61 -9.41 9.13
CA LYS A 238 14.08 -10.55 9.90
C LYS A 238 12.56 -10.38 10.00
N LYS A 239 11.82 -11.23 9.29
CA LYS A 239 10.36 -11.15 9.20
C LYS A 239 9.70 -11.60 10.52
N ASN A 240 8.62 -10.90 10.91
CA ASN A 240 7.71 -11.38 11.95
C ASN A 240 6.78 -12.48 11.39
N ASP A 241 6.21 -13.31 12.26
CA ASP A 241 5.15 -14.25 11.86
C ASP A 241 3.79 -13.53 11.78
N GLY A 242 3.64 -12.68 10.76
CA GLY A 242 2.44 -11.89 10.57
C GLY A 242 1.17 -12.70 10.38
N ASN A 243 1.26 -13.93 9.83
CA ASN A 243 0.09 -14.81 9.70
C ASN A 243 -0.42 -15.28 11.05
N LYS A 244 0.48 -15.69 11.95
CA LYS A 244 0.16 -16.07 13.33
C LYS A 244 -0.37 -14.86 14.11
N GLN A 245 0.28 -13.71 14.00
CA GLN A 245 -0.15 -12.48 14.67
C GLN A 245 -1.56 -12.08 14.24
N PHE A 246 -1.84 -12.07 12.93
CA PHE A 246 -3.18 -11.76 12.39
C PHE A 246 -4.25 -12.74 12.91
N LEU A 247 -3.95 -14.06 12.89
CA LEU A 247 -4.85 -15.09 13.38
C LEU A 247 -5.15 -14.93 14.87
N LEU A 248 -4.15 -14.61 15.68
CA LEU A 248 -4.31 -14.40 17.12
C LEU A 248 -5.09 -13.13 17.44
N LYS A 249 -4.82 -12.04 16.74
CA LYS A 249 -5.49 -10.73 16.95
C LYS A 249 -6.96 -10.80 16.55
N TRP A 250 -7.27 -11.34 15.37
CA TRP A 250 -8.59 -11.26 14.78
C TRP A 250 -9.43 -12.54 14.88
N GLY A 251 -8.85 -13.64 15.38
CA GLY A 251 -9.54 -14.92 15.53
C GLY A 251 -9.84 -15.65 14.22
N MET A 252 -9.37 -15.10 13.08
CA MET A 252 -9.49 -15.69 11.75
C MET A 252 -8.19 -15.57 10.98
N SER A 253 -7.97 -16.47 10.01
CA SER A 253 -6.79 -16.37 9.13
C SER A 253 -6.95 -15.26 8.10
N LYS A 254 -5.80 -14.72 7.64
CA LYS A 254 -5.75 -13.74 6.55
C LYS A 254 -6.49 -14.23 5.29
N SER A 255 -6.33 -15.53 4.95
CA SER A 255 -7.03 -16.11 3.80
C SER A 255 -8.55 -16.13 3.98
N THR A 256 -9.05 -16.42 5.19
CA THR A 256 -10.48 -16.34 5.50
C THR A 256 -11.00 -14.91 5.34
N PHE A 257 -10.24 -13.92 5.82
CA PHE A 257 -10.61 -12.51 5.68
C PHE A 257 -10.65 -12.07 4.21
N PHE A 258 -9.61 -12.36 3.44
CA PHE A 258 -9.54 -12.01 2.02
C PHE A 258 -10.66 -12.61 1.19
N ASP A 259 -11.02 -13.85 1.50
CA ASP A 259 -12.01 -14.62 0.77
C ASP A 259 -13.46 -14.20 1.12
N MET A 260 -13.73 -14.06 2.42
CA MET A 260 -15.09 -13.87 2.90
C MET A 260 -15.51 -12.40 3.03
N HIS A 261 -14.55 -11.51 3.39
CA HIS A 261 -14.83 -10.09 3.62
C HIS A 261 -14.44 -9.24 2.41
N LEU A 262 -13.19 -9.31 1.96
CA LEU A 262 -12.73 -8.48 0.86
C LEU A 262 -13.11 -9.03 -0.52
N ARG A 263 -13.40 -10.34 -0.64
CA ARG A 263 -13.62 -11.03 -1.93
C ARG A 263 -12.51 -10.72 -2.92
N MET A 264 -11.28 -10.76 -2.44
CA MET A 264 -10.09 -10.26 -3.10
C MET A 264 -9.90 -10.85 -4.50
N GLY A 265 -9.73 -9.99 -5.49
CA GLY A 265 -9.53 -10.38 -6.89
C GLY A 265 -10.78 -10.79 -7.66
N GLN A 266 -11.96 -10.79 -7.05
CA GLN A 266 -13.22 -10.92 -7.78
C GLN A 266 -13.55 -9.61 -8.50
N LYS A 267 -14.32 -9.67 -9.57
CA LYS A 267 -14.81 -8.48 -10.27
C LYS A 267 -15.54 -7.56 -9.30
N PHE A 268 -15.25 -6.27 -9.36
CA PHE A 268 -15.91 -5.28 -8.51
C PHE A 268 -17.39 -5.12 -8.89
N MET A 269 -18.25 -5.23 -7.91
CA MET A 269 -19.71 -5.15 -8.08
C MET A 269 -20.36 -4.12 -7.12
N GLY A 270 -19.56 -3.19 -6.58
CA GLY A 270 -20.03 -2.20 -5.60
C GLY A 270 -19.63 -2.53 -4.17
N TYR A 271 -20.45 -2.11 -3.22
CA TYR A 271 -20.17 -2.34 -1.79
C TYR A 271 -20.11 -3.81 -1.45
N THR A 272 -19.06 -4.21 -0.73
CA THR A 272 -18.88 -5.59 -0.30
C THR A 272 -19.88 -5.92 0.82
N PRO A 273 -20.81 -6.85 0.62
CA PRO A 273 -21.76 -7.24 1.67
C PRO A 273 -21.07 -8.06 2.76
N ASP A 274 -21.69 -8.11 3.93
CA ASP A 274 -21.25 -8.97 5.00
C ASP A 274 -21.16 -10.45 4.56
N PRO A 275 -20.20 -11.22 5.11
CA PRO A 275 -20.05 -12.63 4.77
C PRO A 275 -21.31 -13.45 5.01
N ASP A 276 -21.58 -14.43 4.12
CA ASP A 276 -22.62 -15.44 4.38
C ASP A 276 -22.33 -16.19 5.67
N ARG A 277 -23.32 -16.24 6.58
CA ARG A 277 -23.14 -16.77 7.93
C ARG A 277 -22.70 -18.23 7.97
N ASN A 278 -23.23 -19.06 7.08
CA ASN A 278 -22.98 -20.51 7.12
C ASN A 278 -21.56 -20.82 6.61
N SER A 279 -21.21 -20.30 5.45
CA SER A 279 -19.87 -20.44 4.87
C SER A 279 -18.78 -19.85 5.77
N PHE A 280 -19.06 -18.71 6.38
CA PHE A 280 -18.14 -18.05 7.30
C PHE A 280 -17.92 -18.85 8.59
N ARG A 281 -18.99 -19.42 9.19
CA ARG A 281 -18.86 -20.28 10.38
C ARG A 281 -17.97 -21.49 10.13
N ILE A 282 -18.08 -22.13 8.97
CA ILE A 282 -17.24 -23.28 8.60
C ILE A 282 -15.77 -22.86 8.53
N LYS A 283 -15.45 -21.72 7.89
CA LYS A 283 -14.07 -21.20 7.82
C LYS A 283 -13.55 -20.81 9.21
N LEU A 284 -14.36 -20.13 10.03
CA LEU A 284 -13.99 -19.79 11.41
C LEU A 284 -13.70 -21.03 12.28
N LEU A 285 -14.44 -22.12 12.10
CA LEU A 285 -14.16 -23.37 12.83
C LEU A 285 -12.76 -23.91 12.48
N ARG A 286 -12.41 -23.92 11.19
CA ARG A 286 -11.06 -24.28 10.73
C ARG A 286 -9.98 -23.36 11.32
N ASP A 287 -10.25 -22.08 11.37
CA ASP A 287 -9.30 -21.09 11.90
C ASP A 287 -9.17 -21.20 13.43
N LYS A 288 -10.23 -21.54 14.16
CA LYS A 288 -10.14 -21.89 15.60
C LYS A 288 -9.20 -23.07 15.85
N ILE A 289 -9.29 -24.12 15.04
CA ILE A 289 -8.38 -25.27 15.11
C ILE A 289 -6.93 -24.82 14.84
N LYS A 290 -6.67 -24.05 13.77
CA LYS A 290 -5.34 -23.50 13.47
C LYS A 290 -4.80 -22.66 14.64
N ARG A 291 -5.66 -21.85 15.27
CA ARG A 291 -5.30 -21.01 16.41
C ARG A 291 -4.84 -21.83 17.60
N LEU A 292 -5.55 -22.91 17.95
CA LEU A 292 -5.14 -23.83 19.01
C LEU A 292 -3.72 -24.38 18.76
N PHE A 293 -3.46 -24.89 17.55
CA PHE A 293 -2.13 -25.40 17.19
C PHE A 293 -1.04 -24.30 17.14
N SER A 294 -1.37 -23.07 16.76
CA SER A 294 -0.38 -21.97 16.73
C SER A 294 0.01 -21.46 18.11
N VAL A 295 -0.86 -21.59 19.11
CA VAL A 295 -0.53 -21.28 20.52
C VAL A 295 0.38 -22.35 21.12
N TRP A 296 0.25 -23.62 20.68
CA TRP A 296 1.03 -24.77 21.23
C TRP A 296 2.44 -24.87 20.63
N LYS A 297 2.69 -24.36 19.44
CA LYS A 297 4.06 -24.23 18.92
C LYS A 297 4.76 -23.10 19.68
N ARG A 298 5.40 -23.42 20.81
CA ARG A 298 6.41 -22.55 21.41
C ARG A 298 7.50 -22.30 20.35
N ASP A 299 7.92 -21.04 20.19
CA ASP A 299 9.05 -20.71 19.37
C ASP A 299 10.26 -21.52 19.87
N ALA A 300 10.71 -22.48 19.08
CA ALA A 300 11.94 -23.24 19.30
C ALA A 300 13.10 -22.46 18.72
#